data_fabbfad2a9267caeaa8a85dcadbddf78
#
_entry.id   fabbfad2a9267caeaa8a85dcadbddf78
#
_cell.length_a   1.000
_cell.length_b   1.000
_cell.length_c   1.000
_cell.angle_alpha   90.00
_cell.angle_beta   90.00
_cell.angle_gamma   90.00
#
_symmetry.space_group_name_H-M   'P 1'
#
loop_
_entity.id
_entity.type
_entity.pdbx_description
1 polymer ?
#
loop_
_entity_poly.entity_id
_entity_poly.type
_entity_poly.pdbx_seq_one_letter_code
_entity_poly.pdbx_strand_id
1 'polypeptide(L)'
;PERDGLWIGLTLMEYMAKSGKTLENLIEEVYAVSGPFFYDRWDLHIENDHKARVMEALAAGAYAAFGPYTVQRTETIDGYKCWLTDDEWVMFRASGTEPVLRIYAESNSRSETEAILKAAQTTLYGV
;
A
#
# COMPACT_ATOMS: atom_id res chain seq x y z
N PRO A 1 2.12 -14.70 20.42
CA PRO A 1 2.26 -15.13 19.02
C PRO A 1 2.00 -13.95 18.09
N GLU A 2 2.97 -13.65 17.30
CA GLU A 2 2.89 -12.63 16.26
C GLU A 2 1.95 -13.14 15.16
N ARG A 3 1.00 -12.33 14.69
CA ARG A 3 0.05 -12.65 13.61
C ARG A 3 -0.99 -13.72 13.96
N ASP A 4 -1.44 -13.78 15.17
CA ASP A 4 -2.57 -14.63 15.56
C ASP A 4 -3.90 -13.87 15.35
N GLY A 5 -4.49 -14.07 14.17
CA GLY A 5 -5.75 -13.39 13.79
C GLY A 5 -6.92 -13.75 14.71
N LEU A 6 -6.93 -14.96 15.28
CA LEU A 6 -7.98 -15.38 16.23
C LEU A 6 -7.87 -14.59 17.54
N TRP A 7 -6.68 -14.51 18.14
CA TRP A 7 -6.46 -13.73 19.35
C TRP A 7 -6.69 -12.24 19.15
N ILE A 8 -6.27 -11.68 18.02
CA ILE A 8 -6.53 -10.28 17.68
C ILE A 8 -8.03 -10.03 17.61
N GLY A 9 -8.79 -10.90 16.92
CA GLY A 9 -10.23 -10.80 16.81
C GLY A 9 -10.93 -10.88 18.18
N LEU A 10 -10.56 -11.84 19.02
CA LEU A 10 -11.11 -11.98 20.38
C LEU A 10 -10.79 -10.77 21.27
N THR A 11 -9.56 -10.23 21.20
CA THR A 11 -9.16 -9.05 21.94
C THR A 11 -9.97 -7.82 21.52
N LEU A 12 -10.21 -7.66 20.20
CA LEU A 12 -11.02 -6.57 19.68
C LEU A 12 -12.49 -6.70 20.15
N MET A 13 -13.06 -7.90 20.09
CA MET A 13 -14.42 -8.17 20.58
C MET A 13 -14.55 -7.88 22.08
N GLU A 14 -13.58 -8.31 22.89
CA GLU A 14 -13.54 -8.01 24.32
C GLU A 14 -13.48 -6.50 24.59
N TYR A 15 -12.65 -5.77 23.83
CA TYR A 15 -12.54 -4.32 23.96
C TYR A 15 -13.86 -3.62 23.59
N MET A 16 -14.51 -4.03 22.49
CA MET A 16 -15.82 -3.52 22.09
C MET A 16 -16.87 -3.77 23.17
N ALA A 17 -16.94 -4.99 23.72
CA ALA A 17 -17.88 -5.35 24.78
C ALA A 17 -17.65 -4.53 26.07
N LYS A 18 -16.40 -4.32 26.48
CA LYS A 18 -16.06 -3.55 27.69
C LYS A 18 -16.28 -2.06 27.52
N SER A 19 -16.01 -1.51 26.35
CA SER A 19 -16.15 -0.07 26.05
C SER A 19 -17.57 0.33 25.62
N GLY A 20 -18.41 -0.63 25.24
CA GLY A 20 -19.73 -0.37 24.68
C GLY A 20 -19.69 0.27 23.28
N LYS A 21 -18.55 0.17 22.58
CA LYS A 21 -18.31 0.80 21.27
C LYS A 21 -18.50 -0.21 20.15
N THR A 22 -19.00 0.27 19.00
CA THR A 22 -19.00 -0.51 17.75
C THR A 22 -17.63 -0.42 17.08
N LEU A 23 -17.38 -1.24 16.07
CA LEU A 23 -16.14 -1.19 15.28
C LEU A 23 -16.00 0.16 14.57
N GLU A 24 -17.11 0.71 14.07
CA GLU A 24 -17.14 2.03 13.41
C GLU A 24 -16.69 3.12 14.39
N ASN A 25 -17.16 3.12 15.64
CA ASN A 25 -16.74 4.08 16.65
C ASN A 25 -15.24 3.99 16.94
N LEU A 26 -14.68 2.77 16.94
CA LEU A 26 -13.24 2.57 17.13
C LEU A 26 -12.42 3.09 15.94
N ILE A 27 -12.92 2.91 14.71
CA ILE A 27 -12.31 3.46 13.50
C ILE A 27 -12.34 4.99 13.53
N GLU A 28 -13.47 5.58 13.92
CA GLU A 28 -13.60 7.04 14.09
C GLU A 28 -12.60 7.61 15.10
N GLU A 29 -12.35 6.89 16.20
CA GLU A 29 -11.33 7.29 17.19
C GLU A 29 -9.91 7.25 16.61
N VAL A 30 -9.60 6.24 15.79
CA VAL A 30 -8.32 6.20 15.07
C VAL A 30 -8.23 7.38 14.11
N TYR A 31 -9.26 7.64 13.32
CA TYR A 31 -9.29 8.75 12.37
C TYR A 31 -9.23 10.13 13.03
N ALA A 32 -9.73 10.26 14.27
CA ALA A 32 -9.59 11.50 15.04
C ALA A 32 -8.13 11.83 15.38
N VAL A 33 -7.25 10.82 15.39
CA VAL A 33 -5.82 10.97 15.70
C VAL A 33 -4.98 11.05 14.43
N SER A 34 -5.21 10.14 13.48
CA SER A 34 -4.38 9.98 12.28
C SER A 34 -4.92 10.71 11.04
N GLY A 35 -6.16 11.20 11.08
CA GLY A 35 -6.92 11.54 9.88
C GLY A 35 -7.43 10.29 9.16
N PRO A 36 -8.41 10.43 8.25
CA PRO A 36 -8.88 9.33 7.43
C PRO A 36 -7.82 8.93 6.39
N PHE A 37 -7.66 7.65 6.17
CA PHE A 37 -6.80 7.11 5.11
C PHE A 37 -7.51 5.97 4.38
N PHE A 38 -7.16 5.78 3.11
CA PHE A 38 -7.67 4.73 2.24
C PHE A 38 -6.50 3.97 1.67
N TYR A 39 -6.56 2.65 1.81
CA TYR A 39 -5.52 1.73 1.39
C TYR A 39 -6.11 0.70 0.44
N ASP A 40 -5.37 0.37 -0.61
CA ASP A 40 -5.74 -0.71 -1.51
C ASP A 40 -4.50 -1.41 -2.09
N ARG A 41 -4.70 -2.59 -2.66
CA ARG A 41 -3.66 -3.43 -3.26
C ARG A 41 -4.13 -4.01 -4.58
N TRP A 42 -3.29 -3.89 -5.59
CA TRP A 42 -3.46 -4.57 -6.87
C TRP A 42 -2.37 -5.60 -7.07
N ASP A 43 -2.75 -6.81 -7.51
CA ASP A 43 -1.85 -7.89 -7.85
C ASP A 43 -1.72 -7.95 -9.39
N LEU A 44 -0.57 -7.49 -9.91
CA LEU A 44 -0.30 -7.49 -11.34
C LEU A 44 0.35 -8.81 -11.75
N HIS A 45 -0.34 -9.55 -12.61
CA HIS A 45 0.21 -10.73 -13.25
C HIS A 45 1.09 -10.29 -14.42
N ILE A 46 2.41 -10.38 -14.26
CA ILE A 46 3.40 -9.96 -15.27
C ILE A 46 4.46 -11.05 -15.43
N GLU A 47 5.01 -11.14 -16.63
CA GLU A 47 6.09 -12.07 -16.94
C GLU A 47 7.31 -11.84 -16.02
N ASN A 48 8.01 -12.92 -15.66
CA ASN A 48 9.13 -12.84 -14.71
C ASN A 48 10.25 -11.91 -15.17
N ASP A 49 10.54 -11.88 -16.48
CA ASP A 49 11.57 -10.99 -17.04
C ASP A 49 11.15 -9.52 -16.94
N HIS A 50 9.87 -9.22 -17.16
CA HIS A 50 9.34 -7.88 -16.97
C HIS A 50 9.37 -7.49 -15.48
N LYS A 51 8.93 -8.40 -14.60
CA LYS A 51 9.01 -8.19 -13.15
C LYS A 51 10.44 -7.88 -12.69
N ALA A 52 11.43 -8.63 -13.20
CA ALA A 52 12.83 -8.39 -12.87
C ALA A 52 13.30 -6.99 -13.31
N ARG A 53 13.02 -6.60 -14.55
CA ARG A 53 13.37 -5.25 -15.06
C ARG A 53 12.74 -4.14 -14.24
N VAL A 54 11.45 -4.27 -13.89
CA VAL A 54 10.76 -3.29 -13.03
C VAL A 54 11.43 -3.18 -11.65
N MET A 55 11.77 -4.31 -11.04
CA MET A 55 12.43 -4.32 -9.72
C MET A 55 13.84 -3.72 -9.78
N GLU A 56 14.59 -3.98 -10.84
CA GLU A 56 15.91 -3.37 -11.08
C GLU A 56 15.79 -1.84 -11.29
N ALA A 57 14.80 -1.39 -12.07
CA ALA A 57 14.53 0.03 -12.28
C ALA A 57 14.13 0.74 -10.98
N LEU A 58 13.30 0.11 -10.15
CA LEU A 58 12.96 0.62 -8.81
C LEU A 58 14.19 0.72 -7.91
N ALA A 59 15.04 -0.31 -7.92
CA ALA A 59 16.29 -0.34 -7.16
C ALA A 59 17.27 0.76 -7.60
N ALA A 60 17.30 1.04 -8.89
CA ALA A 60 18.13 2.11 -9.47
C ALA A 60 17.55 3.52 -9.28
N GLY A 61 16.33 3.65 -8.70
CA GLY A 61 15.65 4.94 -8.56
C GLY A 61 15.23 5.56 -9.90
N ALA A 62 14.98 4.72 -10.91
CA ALA A 62 14.68 5.19 -12.27
C ALA A 62 13.29 5.86 -12.40
N TYR A 63 12.39 5.62 -11.45
CA TYR A 63 11.06 6.22 -11.46
C TYR A 63 11.04 7.50 -10.62
N ALA A 64 11.17 8.65 -11.28
CA ALA A 64 11.02 9.96 -10.63
C ALA A 64 9.53 10.33 -10.40
N ALA A 65 8.61 9.70 -11.13
CA ALA A 65 7.18 9.92 -11.02
C ALA A 65 6.38 8.71 -11.52
N PHE A 66 5.14 8.59 -11.05
CA PHE A 66 4.12 7.66 -11.55
C PHE A 66 2.96 8.49 -12.10
N GLY A 67 2.91 8.66 -13.44
CA GLY A 67 1.98 9.60 -14.06
C GLY A 67 2.15 11.02 -13.50
N PRO A 68 1.09 11.63 -12.91
CA PRO A 68 1.19 12.97 -12.32
C PRO A 68 1.87 13.00 -10.94
N TYR A 69 2.17 11.85 -10.34
CA TYR A 69 2.65 11.72 -8.96
C TYR A 69 4.17 11.69 -8.91
N THR A 70 4.79 12.78 -8.48
CA THR A 70 6.25 12.87 -8.31
C THR A 70 6.70 12.14 -7.06
N VAL A 71 7.75 11.32 -7.17
CA VAL A 71 8.36 10.64 -6.02
C VAL A 71 9.23 11.62 -5.24
N GLN A 72 8.92 11.83 -3.97
CA GLN A 72 9.69 12.71 -3.07
C GLN A 72 10.82 11.97 -2.36
N ARG A 73 10.56 10.75 -1.91
CA ARG A 73 11.54 9.87 -1.25
C ARG A 73 11.17 8.41 -1.42
N THR A 74 12.12 7.51 -1.28
CA THR A 74 11.93 6.06 -1.36
C THR A 74 12.45 5.38 -0.10
N GLU A 75 11.69 4.40 0.39
CA GLU A 75 12.07 3.47 1.46
C GLU A 75 12.12 2.05 0.93
N THR A 76 13.05 1.22 1.45
CA THR A 76 13.33 -0.13 0.94
C THR A 76 13.29 -1.21 2.01
N ILE A 77 12.53 -1.01 3.10
CA ILE A 77 12.49 -1.94 4.25
C ILE A 77 11.73 -3.23 3.88
N ASP A 78 10.57 -3.11 3.23
CA ASP A 78 9.71 -4.25 2.87
C ASP A 78 9.20 -4.13 1.41
N GLY A 79 10.11 -3.87 0.49
CA GLY A 79 9.82 -3.54 -0.90
C GLY A 79 10.27 -2.13 -1.23
N TYR A 80 9.77 -1.57 -2.33
CA TYR A 80 10.07 -0.20 -2.75
C TYR A 80 8.85 0.69 -2.48
N LYS A 81 8.86 1.43 -1.37
CA LYS A 81 7.83 2.38 -0.99
C LYS A 81 8.25 3.79 -1.43
N CYS A 82 7.53 4.35 -2.39
CA CYS A 82 7.73 5.67 -2.94
C CYS A 82 6.71 6.63 -2.33
N TRP A 83 7.16 7.60 -1.55
CA TRP A 83 6.35 8.65 -0.99
C TRP A 83 6.09 9.73 -2.05
N LEU A 84 4.84 10.10 -2.20
CA LEU A 84 4.34 11.07 -3.17
C LEU A 84 4.06 12.42 -2.49
N THR A 85 3.58 12.37 -1.26
CA THR A 85 3.43 13.47 -0.30
C THR A 85 3.90 13.01 1.08
N ASP A 86 3.65 13.78 2.13
CA ASP A 86 3.93 13.37 3.52
C ASP A 86 3.05 12.20 3.97
N ASP A 87 1.83 12.08 3.43
CA ASP A 87 0.81 11.10 3.85
C ASP A 87 0.42 10.10 2.76
N GLU A 88 0.85 10.32 1.50
CA GLU A 88 0.48 9.48 0.37
C GLU A 88 1.68 8.74 -0.21
N TRP A 89 1.49 7.48 -0.54
CA TRP A 89 2.56 6.64 -1.05
C TRP A 89 2.06 5.53 -1.97
N VAL A 90 2.98 5.02 -2.78
CA VAL A 90 2.84 3.78 -3.54
C VAL A 90 3.99 2.84 -3.21
N MET A 91 3.73 1.55 -3.06
CA MET A 91 4.74 0.55 -2.73
C MET A 91 4.67 -0.64 -3.68
N PHE A 92 5.83 -1.14 -4.07
CA PHE A 92 6.01 -2.25 -4.99
C PHE A 92 6.70 -3.41 -4.28
N ARG A 93 6.12 -4.61 -4.45
CA ARG A 93 6.64 -5.81 -3.81
C ARG A 93 6.51 -7.01 -4.74
N ALA A 94 7.63 -7.59 -5.13
CA ALA A 94 7.62 -8.80 -5.94
C ALA A 94 7.20 -10.02 -5.11
N SER A 95 6.34 -10.89 -5.68
CA SER A 95 6.16 -12.22 -5.14
C SER A 95 7.39 -13.07 -5.44
N GLY A 96 7.90 -13.76 -4.42
CA GLY A 96 9.05 -14.67 -4.57
C GLY A 96 8.69 -16.01 -5.24
N THR A 97 7.41 -16.38 -5.27
CA THR A 97 6.95 -17.70 -5.72
C THR A 97 6.04 -17.64 -6.95
N GLU A 98 5.51 -16.47 -7.29
CA GLU A 98 4.52 -16.30 -8.35
C GLU A 98 4.94 -15.19 -9.33
N PRO A 99 4.50 -15.24 -10.61
CA PRO A 99 4.71 -14.16 -11.57
C PRO A 99 3.77 -12.97 -11.28
N VAL A 100 3.87 -12.44 -10.05
CA VAL A 100 3.03 -11.37 -9.53
C VAL A 100 3.91 -10.26 -8.96
N LEU A 101 3.60 -9.03 -9.36
CA LEU A 101 4.05 -7.80 -8.72
C LEU A 101 2.86 -7.18 -7.97
N ARG A 102 3.01 -7.01 -6.69
CA ARG A 102 1.99 -6.36 -5.84
C ARG A 102 2.27 -4.88 -5.77
N ILE A 103 1.24 -4.09 -6.06
CA ILE A 103 1.26 -2.64 -5.89
C ILE A 103 0.30 -2.30 -4.76
N TYR A 104 0.77 -1.50 -3.83
CA TYR A 104 -0.01 -0.99 -2.70
C TYR A 104 -0.04 0.53 -2.79
N ALA A 105 -1.14 1.15 -2.43
CA ALA A 105 -1.19 2.60 -2.27
C ALA A 105 -2.04 2.99 -1.07
N GLU A 106 -1.73 4.14 -0.51
CA GLU A 106 -2.47 4.79 0.55
C GLU A 106 -2.55 6.29 0.29
N SER A 107 -3.73 6.86 0.51
CA SER A 107 -3.99 8.29 0.35
C SER A 107 -5.19 8.73 1.19
N ASN A 108 -5.54 10.01 1.10
CA ASN A 108 -6.63 10.64 1.86
C ASN A 108 -8.03 10.32 1.31
N SER A 109 -8.15 9.68 0.14
CA SER A 109 -9.45 9.29 -0.43
C SER A 109 -9.35 8.02 -1.27
N ARG A 110 -10.46 7.27 -1.36
CA ARG A 110 -10.54 6.07 -2.19
C ARG A 110 -10.23 6.37 -3.66
N SER A 111 -10.77 7.45 -4.20
CA SER A 111 -10.56 7.83 -5.61
C SER A 111 -9.11 8.16 -5.90
N GLU A 112 -8.41 8.79 -4.96
CA GLU A 112 -6.99 9.11 -5.08
C GLU A 112 -6.13 7.84 -4.99
N THR A 113 -6.43 6.94 -4.05
CA THR A 113 -5.74 5.64 -3.94
C THR A 113 -5.84 4.85 -5.24
N GLU A 114 -7.04 4.77 -5.84
CA GLU A 114 -7.26 4.11 -7.13
C GLU A 114 -6.50 4.81 -8.27
N ALA A 115 -6.46 6.14 -8.29
CA ALA A 115 -5.74 6.92 -9.29
C ALA A 115 -4.22 6.70 -9.20
N ILE A 116 -3.65 6.65 -7.99
CA ILE A 116 -2.24 6.33 -7.74
C ILE A 116 -1.91 4.92 -8.25
N LEU A 117 -2.71 3.92 -7.88
CA LEU A 117 -2.53 2.54 -8.33
C LEU A 117 -2.55 2.42 -9.86
N LYS A 118 -3.51 3.09 -10.50
CA LYS A 118 -3.63 3.11 -11.96
C LYS A 118 -2.45 3.80 -12.63
N ALA A 119 -2.00 4.92 -12.10
CA ALA A 119 -0.84 5.65 -12.61
C ALA A 119 0.44 4.80 -12.48
N ALA A 120 0.63 4.15 -11.33
CA ALA A 120 1.74 3.23 -11.11
C ALA A 120 1.69 2.06 -12.10
N GLN A 121 0.56 1.38 -12.24
CA GLN A 121 0.38 0.29 -13.21
C GLN A 121 0.73 0.74 -14.63
N THR A 122 0.19 1.87 -15.07
CA THR A 122 0.43 2.39 -16.42
C THR A 122 1.91 2.69 -16.67
N THR A 123 2.58 3.28 -15.68
CA THR A 123 4.01 3.58 -15.74
C THR A 123 4.85 2.31 -15.86
N LEU A 124 4.53 1.26 -15.10
CA LEU A 124 5.27 -0.01 -15.12
C LEU A 124 5.08 -0.81 -16.41
N TYR A 125 3.92 -0.72 -17.06
CA TYR A 125 3.68 -1.38 -18.35
C TYR A 125 4.27 -0.63 -19.54
N GLY A 126 4.74 0.60 -19.37
CA GLY A 126 5.39 1.40 -20.41
C GLY A 126 6.89 1.17 -20.54
N VAL A 127 7.45 0.20 -19.79
CA VAL A 127 8.89 -0.12 -19.74
C VAL A 127 9.23 -1.41 -20.46
#